data_6983064a9bb9349cfb2c7d634194ccb9
#
_entry.id   6983064a9bb9349cfb2c7d634194ccb9
#
_cell.length_a   1.000
_cell.length_b   1.000
_cell.length_c   1.000
_cell.angle_alpha   90.00
_cell.angle_beta   90.00
_cell.angle_gamma   90.00
#
_symmetry.space_group_name_H-M   'P 1'
#
loop_
_entity.id
_entity.type
_entity.pdbx_description
1 polymer ?
#
loop_
_entity_poly.entity_id
_entity_poly.type
_entity_poly.pdbx_seq_one_letter_code
_entity_poly.pdbx_strand_id
1 'polypeptide(L)'
;PKFQWRGMHLDVSRHFFPKDFIKKYIDYLAMYKMNTFHWHLTDDQGWRIEIKKYPKLTEVGAWRNGSMIGHYTDQTFDDIRYGGFYTQEEIKEIVAYAKECHITIVPEIEMPGHALAALASYPEFSCTGGPFEVGKTWGVLEDVFCPKDETFTFLENILTEVIELFPSEYIHIGGDESPKVRWKSCPHCQKRIKEEHLKDEHELQSYFIQRIEKFVNSKGRKIIGWDEILEGGLAPNAAVMSWRG
;
A
#
# COMPACT_ATOMS: atom_id res chain seq x y z
N PRO A 1 -1.89 -18.07 -24.25
CA PRO A 1 -3.07 -17.25 -23.94
C PRO A 1 -3.03 -15.90 -24.67
N LYS A 2 -4.20 -15.33 -24.91
CA LYS A 2 -4.29 -14.00 -25.58
C LYS A 2 -3.71 -12.88 -24.72
N PHE A 3 -3.87 -13.00 -23.39
CA PHE A 3 -3.34 -12.04 -22.42
C PHE A 3 -2.22 -12.69 -21.60
N GLN A 4 -1.11 -11.99 -21.49
CA GLN A 4 0.03 -12.44 -20.67
C GLN A 4 -0.25 -12.27 -19.19
N TRP A 5 -0.83 -11.15 -18.78
CA TRP A 5 -1.26 -10.88 -17.40
C TRP A 5 -2.71 -11.33 -17.21
N ARG A 6 -2.92 -12.25 -16.30
CA ARG A 6 -4.25 -12.77 -15.93
C ARG A 6 -4.27 -12.91 -14.41
N GLY A 7 -4.77 -11.89 -13.75
CA GLY A 7 -4.66 -11.78 -12.30
C GLY A 7 -5.99 -11.56 -11.61
N MET A 8 -5.97 -11.80 -10.32
CA MET A 8 -7.03 -11.41 -9.39
C MET A 8 -6.41 -10.67 -8.21
N HIS A 9 -7.16 -9.74 -7.67
CA HIS A 9 -6.84 -8.95 -6.50
C HIS A 9 -7.51 -9.53 -5.26
N LEU A 10 -6.83 -9.46 -4.11
CA LEU A 10 -7.42 -9.74 -2.81
C LEU A 10 -6.96 -8.69 -1.80
N ASP A 11 -7.92 -7.95 -1.27
CA ASP A 11 -7.73 -7.00 -0.18
C ASP A 11 -7.76 -7.76 1.16
N VAL A 12 -6.62 -7.83 1.82
CA VAL A 12 -6.48 -8.41 3.16
C VAL A 12 -6.35 -7.37 4.26
N SER A 13 -6.33 -6.08 3.87
CA SER A 13 -6.21 -4.96 4.79
C SER A 13 -7.53 -4.64 5.46
N ARG A 14 -8.59 -4.45 4.67
CA ARG A 14 -9.92 -4.18 5.22
C ARG A 14 -10.45 -5.40 5.95
N HIS A 15 -10.13 -6.60 5.44
CA HIS A 15 -10.47 -7.86 6.10
C HIS A 15 -9.30 -8.84 6.04
N PHE A 16 -8.76 -9.24 7.20
CA PHE A 16 -7.64 -10.16 7.27
C PHE A 16 -8.07 -11.60 6.97
N PHE A 17 -7.32 -12.28 6.11
CA PHE A 17 -7.50 -13.69 5.79
C PHE A 17 -6.25 -14.48 6.22
N PRO A 18 -6.42 -15.62 6.92
CA PRO A 18 -5.28 -16.44 7.36
C PRO A 18 -4.54 -17.09 6.19
N LYS A 19 -3.28 -17.46 6.43
CA LYS A 19 -2.38 -18.09 5.46
C LYS A 19 -3.02 -19.24 4.65
N ASP A 20 -3.78 -20.10 5.31
CA ASP A 20 -4.41 -21.25 4.65
C ASP A 20 -5.48 -20.82 3.63
N PHE A 21 -6.18 -19.72 3.91
CA PHE A 21 -7.09 -19.13 2.94
C PHE A 21 -6.34 -18.59 1.72
N ILE A 22 -5.20 -17.92 1.94
CA ILE A 22 -4.37 -17.38 0.84
C ILE A 22 -3.87 -18.51 -0.06
N LYS A 23 -3.42 -19.64 0.50
CA LYS A 23 -3.04 -20.82 -0.30
C LYS A 23 -4.21 -21.37 -1.10
N LYS A 24 -5.39 -21.50 -0.49
CA LYS A 24 -6.60 -21.94 -1.19
C LYS A 24 -7.00 -20.97 -2.32
N TYR A 25 -6.81 -19.65 -2.11
CA TYR A 25 -7.04 -18.64 -3.15
C TYR A 25 -6.08 -18.81 -4.33
N ILE A 26 -4.80 -19.10 -4.05
CA ILE A 26 -3.78 -19.42 -5.06
C ILE A 26 -4.18 -20.68 -5.85
N ASP A 27 -4.71 -21.73 -5.20
CA ASP A 27 -5.20 -22.93 -5.89
C ASP A 27 -6.32 -22.60 -6.87
N TYR A 28 -7.25 -21.73 -6.49
CA TYR A 28 -8.31 -21.29 -7.39
C TYR A 28 -7.77 -20.48 -8.57
N LEU A 29 -6.81 -19.60 -8.35
CA LEU A 29 -6.15 -18.87 -9.43
C LEU A 29 -5.51 -19.84 -10.44
N ALA A 30 -4.77 -20.84 -9.95
CA ALA A 30 -4.14 -21.84 -10.79
C ALA A 30 -5.18 -22.68 -11.55
N MET A 31 -6.26 -23.11 -10.88
CA MET A 31 -7.36 -23.86 -11.50
C MET A 31 -7.99 -23.11 -12.67
N TYR A 32 -8.17 -21.79 -12.53
CA TYR A 32 -8.74 -20.92 -13.58
C TYR A 32 -7.70 -20.35 -14.54
N LYS A 33 -6.46 -20.88 -14.53
CA LYS A 33 -5.37 -20.51 -15.44
C LYS A 33 -5.00 -19.02 -15.35
N MET A 34 -5.18 -18.43 -14.18
CA MET A 34 -4.57 -17.15 -13.82
C MET A 34 -3.08 -17.36 -13.56
N ASN A 35 -2.31 -16.28 -13.61
CA ASN A 35 -0.86 -16.35 -13.37
C ASN A 35 -0.34 -15.23 -12.47
N THR A 36 -1.21 -14.39 -11.99
CA THR A 36 -0.86 -13.26 -11.14
C THR A 36 -1.83 -13.14 -9.97
N PHE A 37 -1.29 -12.98 -8.79
CA PHE A 37 -2.03 -12.65 -7.57
C PHE A 37 -1.61 -11.26 -7.10
N HIS A 38 -2.51 -10.29 -7.20
CA HIS A 38 -2.32 -8.95 -6.66
C HIS A 38 -2.77 -8.97 -5.19
N TRP A 39 -1.79 -8.87 -4.29
CA TRP A 39 -2.01 -9.00 -2.85
C TRP A 39 -1.94 -7.64 -2.17
N HIS A 40 -3.11 -7.10 -1.85
CA HIS A 40 -3.27 -5.79 -1.21
C HIS A 40 -3.04 -5.91 0.29
N LEU A 41 -1.82 -5.60 0.71
CA LEU A 41 -1.30 -5.91 2.05
C LEU A 41 -1.44 -4.77 3.05
N THR A 42 -1.62 -3.53 2.60
CA THR A 42 -1.67 -2.37 3.49
C THR A 42 -2.71 -1.37 3.05
N ASP A 43 -3.42 -0.78 4.02
CA ASP A 43 -4.41 0.26 3.81
C ASP A 43 -4.72 0.96 5.13
N ASP A 44 -5.64 1.91 5.15
CA ASP A 44 -6.04 2.67 6.34
C ASP A 44 -6.51 1.79 7.50
N GLN A 45 -7.16 0.65 7.20
CA GLN A 45 -7.80 -0.22 8.18
C GLN A 45 -6.90 -1.37 8.65
N GLY A 46 -5.69 -1.48 8.13
CA GLY A 46 -4.74 -2.47 8.59
C GLY A 46 -3.46 -2.61 7.77
N TRP A 47 -2.37 -2.82 8.46
CA TRP A 47 -1.07 -3.18 7.92
C TRP A 47 -0.83 -4.68 8.11
N ARG A 48 -0.63 -5.46 7.02
CA ARG A 48 -0.67 -6.92 7.10
C ARG A 48 0.66 -7.64 6.86
N ILE A 49 1.75 -6.92 6.66
CA ILE A 49 3.06 -7.50 6.40
C ILE A 49 4.08 -7.11 7.47
N GLU A 50 4.77 -8.10 8.05
CA GLU A 50 5.85 -7.85 8.98
C GLU A 50 7.03 -7.14 8.30
N ILE A 51 7.45 -6.01 8.87
CA ILE A 51 8.65 -5.28 8.51
C ILE A 51 9.55 -5.25 9.74
N LYS A 52 10.64 -6.00 9.73
CA LYS A 52 11.51 -6.18 10.91
C LYS A 52 12.12 -4.88 11.40
N LYS A 53 12.44 -3.98 10.48
CA LYS A 53 12.97 -2.65 10.82
C LYS A 53 11.96 -1.74 11.50
N TYR A 54 10.66 -1.98 11.27
CA TYR A 54 9.58 -1.15 11.79
C TYR A 54 8.49 -1.99 12.49
N PRO A 55 8.79 -2.57 13.66
CA PRO A 55 7.90 -3.54 14.30
C PRO A 55 6.52 -2.98 14.68
N LYS A 56 6.41 -1.67 14.97
CA LYS A 56 5.12 -1.06 15.28
C LYS A 56 4.11 -1.16 14.12
N LEU A 57 4.55 -1.34 12.87
CA LEU A 57 3.63 -1.55 11.75
C LEU A 57 2.71 -2.76 11.97
N THR A 58 3.20 -3.81 12.64
CA THR A 58 2.39 -4.98 12.99
C THR A 58 1.93 -5.00 14.46
N GLU A 59 2.65 -4.37 15.35
CA GLU A 59 2.24 -4.25 16.76
C GLU A 59 1.02 -3.32 16.92
N VAL A 60 0.97 -2.23 16.16
CA VAL A 60 -0.07 -1.20 16.18
C VAL A 60 -0.90 -1.26 14.89
N GLY A 61 -0.26 -1.08 13.74
CA GLY A 61 -0.92 -0.91 12.45
C GLY A 61 -1.74 -2.12 11.98
N ALA A 62 -1.44 -3.33 12.48
CA ALA A 62 -2.22 -4.52 12.15
C ALA A 62 -3.54 -4.65 12.93
N TRP A 63 -3.84 -3.74 13.87
CA TRP A 63 -4.95 -3.89 14.81
C TRP A 63 -5.80 -2.64 14.89
N ARG A 64 -7.11 -2.77 14.68
CA ARG A 64 -8.09 -1.69 14.87
C ARG A 64 -9.05 -1.99 16.01
N ASN A 65 -9.57 -0.94 16.63
CA ASN A 65 -10.47 -1.03 17.78
C ASN A 65 -11.95 -0.98 17.34
N GLY A 66 -12.34 -1.93 16.50
CA GLY A 66 -13.69 -2.03 15.97
C GLY A 66 -13.71 -2.09 14.44
N SER A 67 -14.79 -2.64 13.92
CA SER A 67 -15.10 -2.65 12.49
C SER A 67 -16.47 -2.05 12.26
N MET A 68 -16.66 -1.39 11.11
CA MET A 68 -17.96 -0.84 10.73
C MET A 68 -18.97 -1.97 10.49
N ILE A 69 -20.18 -1.80 11.03
CA ILE A 69 -21.31 -2.70 10.84
C ILE A 69 -22.34 -2.00 9.94
N GLY A 70 -22.83 -2.73 8.94
CA GLY A 70 -23.86 -2.22 8.05
C GLY A 70 -23.33 -1.27 6.98
N HIS A 71 -24.14 -0.32 6.58
CA HIS A 71 -23.82 0.62 5.52
C HIS A 71 -22.97 1.78 6.04
N TYR A 72 -22.14 2.37 5.16
CA TYR A 72 -21.28 3.51 5.50
C TYR A 72 -22.01 4.67 6.18
N THR A 73 -23.26 4.94 5.78
CA THR A 73 -24.09 6.02 6.37
C THR A 73 -24.51 5.76 7.80
N ASP A 74 -24.48 4.51 8.27
CA ASP A 74 -24.97 4.14 9.61
C ASP A 74 -23.96 4.51 10.70
N GLN A 75 -22.66 4.61 10.36
CA GLN A 75 -21.55 4.95 11.26
C GLN A 75 -21.60 4.17 12.59
N THR A 76 -22.00 2.89 12.51
CA THR A 76 -22.05 1.96 13.64
C THR A 76 -20.85 1.04 13.64
N PHE A 77 -20.34 0.69 14.82
CA PHE A 77 -19.14 -0.13 15.00
C PHE A 77 -19.40 -1.25 16.00
N ASP A 78 -18.69 -2.37 15.83
CA ASP A 78 -18.78 -3.52 16.75
C ASP A 78 -17.91 -3.35 18.00
N ASP A 79 -16.99 -2.38 18.02
CA ASP A 79 -16.01 -2.14 19.07
C ASP A 79 -15.17 -3.37 19.45
N ILE A 80 -15.10 -4.37 18.57
CA ILE A 80 -14.31 -5.58 18.76
C ILE A 80 -12.92 -5.36 18.16
N ARG A 81 -11.88 -5.56 18.97
CA ARG A 81 -10.51 -5.49 18.46
C ARG A 81 -10.31 -6.50 17.34
N TYR A 82 -9.95 -6.02 16.16
CA TYR A 82 -9.80 -6.82 14.95
C TYR A 82 -8.45 -6.60 14.29
N GLY A 83 -7.85 -7.68 13.76
CA GLY A 83 -6.61 -7.56 13.01
C GLY A 83 -5.90 -8.88 12.80
N GLY A 84 -4.67 -8.78 12.35
CA GLY A 84 -3.78 -9.86 12.02
C GLY A 84 -2.73 -9.41 11.01
N PHE A 85 -1.68 -10.17 10.84
CA PHE A 85 -0.63 -9.91 9.87
C PHE A 85 0.07 -11.21 9.48
N TYR A 86 0.84 -11.18 8.43
CA TYR A 86 1.70 -12.26 7.99
C TYR A 86 3.13 -11.98 8.43
N THR A 87 3.77 -12.96 9.09
CA THR A 87 5.20 -12.91 9.37
C THR A 87 5.99 -13.05 8.06
N GLN A 88 7.24 -12.61 8.04
CA GLN A 88 8.08 -12.79 6.84
C GLN A 88 8.26 -14.26 6.48
N GLU A 89 8.27 -15.15 7.46
CA GLU A 89 8.35 -16.59 7.21
C GLU A 89 7.07 -17.14 6.56
N GLU A 90 5.89 -16.66 6.97
CA GLU A 90 4.63 -17.00 6.31
C GLU A 90 4.55 -16.44 4.89
N ILE A 91 5.05 -15.22 4.65
CA ILE A 91 5.16 -14.64 3.30
C ILE A 91 6.05 -15.52 2.41
N LYS A 92 7.24 -15.92 2.88
CA LYS A 92 8.14 -16.79 2.13
C LYS A 92 7.50 -18.14 1.80
N GLU A 93 6.77 -18.73 2.76
CA GLU A 93 6.03 -19.97 2.56
C GLU A 93 4.96 -19.81 1.47
N ILE A 94 4.18 -18.71 1.52
CA ILE A 94 3.14 -18.41 0.53
C ILE A 94 3.75 -18.15 -0.85
N VAL A 95 4.83 -17.38 -0.93
CA VAL A 95 5.53 -17.09 -2.19
C VAL A 95 6.10 -18.39 -2.81
N ALA A 96 6.69 -19.27 -2.00
CA ALA A 96 7.16 -20.56 -2.48
C ALA A 96 6.00 -21.43 -3.00
N TYR A 97 4.89 -21.47 -2.28
CA TYR A 97 3.69 -22.19 -2.69
C TYR A 97 3.11 -21.64 -4.00
N ALA A 98 3.00 -20.33 -4.14
CA ALA A 98 2.53 -19.68 -5.36
C ALA A 98 3.42 -20.01 -6.57
N LYS A 99 4.74 -20.07 -6.36
CA LYS A 99 5.71 -20.47 -7.39
C LYS A 99 5.46 -21.88 -7.90
N GLU A 100 5.19 -22.85 -7.03
CA GLU A 100 4.83 -24.21 -7.43
C GLU A 100 3.52 -24.26 -8.23
N CYS A 101 2.60 -23.34 -7.96
CA CYS A 101 1.35 -23.15 -8.72
C CYS A 101 1.51 -22.29 -9.98
N HIS A 102 2.71 -21.85 -10.33
CA HIS A 102 3.00 -20.92 -11.43
C HIS A 102 2.26 -19.57 -11.31
N ILE A 103 2.03 -19.10 -10.10
CA ILE A 103 1.43 -17.81 -9.79
C ILE A 103 2.51 -16.84 -9.30
N THR A 104 2.60 -15.67 -9.93
CA THR A 104 3.42 -14.57 -9.45
C THR A 104 2.62 -13.71 -8.50
N ILE A 105 3.14 -13.47 -7.30
CA ILE A 105 2.51 -12.55 -6.35
C ILE A 105 3.08 -11.16 -6.55
N VAL A 106 2.19 -10.18 -6.78
CA VAL A 106 2.50 -8.75 -6.82
C VAL A 106 1.99 -8.14 -5.51
N PRO A 107 2.88 -7.76 -4.58
CA PRO A 107 2.49 -7.13 -3.33
C PRO A 107 2.09 -5.68 -3.57
N GLU A 108 1.08 -5.19 -2.84
CA GLU A 108 0.70 -3.79 -2.81
C GLU A 108 0.98 -3.19 -1.44
N ILE A 109 1.72 -2.07 -1.46
CA ILE A 109 2.03 -1.22 -0.31
C ILE A 109 1.56 0.18 -0.64
N GLU A 110 0.51 0.62 0.02
CA GLU A 110 -0.16 1.88 -0.26
C GLU A 110 0.67 3.11 0.11
N MET A 111 0.75 4.04 -0.82
CA MET A 111 1.37 5.37 -0.66
C MET A 111 0.98 6.30 -1.81
N PRO A 112 0.85 7.62 -1.62
CA PRO A 112 0.96 8.33 -0.32
C PRO A 112 -0.34 8.32 0.49
N GLY A 113 -1.49 8.01 -0.11
CA GLY A 113 -2.79 7.82 0.52
C GLY A 113 -2.93 6.43 1.14
N HIS A 114 -4.11 6.13 1.69
CA HIS A 114 -4.43 4.84 2.33
C HIS A 114 -3.37 4.39 3.34
N ALA A 115 -2.84 5.34 4.10
CA ALA A 115 -1.65 5.18 4.94
C ALA A 115 -1.95 5.23 6.45
N LEU A 116 -3.22 5.35 6.86
CA LEU A 116 -3.55 5.65 8.25
C LEU A 116 -3.06 4.56 9.23
N ALA A 117 -3.06 3.29 8.85
CA ALA A 117 -2.50 2.23 9.71
C ALA A 117 -0.98 2.41 9.93
N ALA A 118 -0.25 2.81 8.90
CA ALA A 118 1.18 3.13 9.02
C ALA A 118 1.40 4.40 9.85
N LEU A 119 0.58 5.42 9.66
CA LEU A 119 0.66 6.68 10.40
C LEU A 119 0.22 6.52 11.87
N ALA A 120 -0.69 5.61 12.19
CA ALA A 120 -1.00 5.24 13.57
C ALA A 120 0.20 4.58 14.27
N SER A 121 1.05 3.89 13.51
CA SER A 121 2.26 3.25 14.00
C SER A 121 3.44 4.22 14.14
N TYR A 122 3.57 5.15 13.18
CA TYR A 122 4.67 6.12 13.06
C TYR A 122 4.13 7.49 12.61
N PRO A 123 3.51 8.24 13.54
CA PRO A 123 2.80 9.48 13.21
C PRO A 123 3.70 10.62 12.71
N GLU A 124 5.00 10.54 12.97
CA GLU A 124 6.00 11.49 12.50
C GLU A 124 6.11 11.61 10.98
N PHE A 125 5.65 10.60 10.23
CA PHE A 125 5.64 10.60 8.76
C PHE A 125 4.41 11.27 8.15
N SER A 126 3.46 11.72 8.97
CA SER A 126 2.31 12.51 8.54
C SER A 126 2.62 14.00 8.45
N CYS A 127 1.67 14.77 7.93
CA CYS A 127 1.72 16.23 7.91
C CYS A 127 1.44 16.87 9.29
N THR A 128 0.66 16.19 10.13
CA THR A 128 0.15 16.72 11.40
C THR A 128 0.84 16.18 12.65
N GLY A 129 1.53 15.04 12.53
CA GLY A 129 2.23 14.39 13.65
C GLY A 129 1.33 13.56 14.58
N GLY A 130 0.05 13.40 14.23
CA GLY A 130 -0.90 12.61 15.01
C GLY A 130 -1.37 13.27 16.32
N PRO A 131 -1.87 12.49 17.31
CA PRO A 131 -1.95 11.02 17.28
C PRO A 131 -3.01 10.49 16.31
N PHE A 132 -2.84 9.24 15.84
CA PHE A 132 -3.78 8.55 14.96
C PHE A 132 -4.18 7.20 15.55
N GLU A 133 -5.38 6.74 15.17
CA GLU A 133 -5.82 5.36 15.32
C GLU A 133 -5.90 4.68 13.95
N VAL A 134 -5.76 3.36 13.93
CA VAL A 134 -5.99 2.56 12.71
C VAL A 134 -7.43 2.72 12.26
N GLY A 135 -7.65 2.93 10.98
CA GLY A 135 -8.96 3.23 10.41
C GLY A 135 -10.01 2.17 10.70
N LYS A 136 -11.23 2.62 10.96
CA LYS A 136 -12.41 1.76 11.20
C LYS A 136 -13.47 1.95 10.12
N THR A 137 -13.40 3.06 9.39
CA THR A 137 -14.38 3.46 8.38
C THR A 137 -13.90 3.16 6.97
N TRP A 138 -14.84 3.08 6.03
CA TRP A 138 -14.59 3.08 4.60
C TRP A 138 -14.43 4.52 4.08
N GLY A 139 -13.87 4.64 2.89
CA GLY A 139 -13.77 5.90 2.16
C GLY A 139 -12.36 6.47 2.13
N VAL A 140 -12.24 7.66 1.59
CA VAL A 140 -10.98 8.39 1.41
C VAL A 140 -10.67 9.17 2.68
N LEU A 141 -9.59 8.83 3.36
CA LEU A 141 -9.15 9.49 4.59
C LEU A 141 -8.11 10.57 4.28
N GLU A 142 -8.17 11.68 5.01
CA GLU A 142 -7.36 12.86 4.69
C GLU A 142 -5.89 12.75 5.06
N ASP A 143 -5.54 11.88 6.01
CA ASP A 143 -4.19 11.77 6.53
C ASP A 143 -3.35 10.85 5.65
N VAL A 144 -2.38 11.45 4.98
CA VAL A 144 -1.49 10.82 4.01
C VAL A 144 -0.03 11.03 4.40
N PHE A 145 0.87 10.27 3.81
CA PHE A 145 2.30 10.50 4.02
C PHE A 145 2.72 11.92 3.61
N CYS A 146 3.49 12.55 4.47
CA CYS A 146 4.11 13.83 4.17
C CYS A 146 5.41 13.60 3.38
N PRO A 147 5.64 14.25 2.24
CA PRO A 147 6.83 14.06 1.39
C PRO A 147 8.10 14.67 1.98
N LYS A 148 8.45 14.28 3.22
CA LYS A 148 9.72 14.57 3.90
C LYS A 148 10.79 13.57 3.46
N ASP A 149 12.06 13.91 3.57
CA ASP A 149 13.14 12.97 3.22
C ASP A 149 13.16 11.76 4.17
N GLU A 150 12.83 11.95 5.44
CA GLU A 150 12.67 10.88 6.42
C GLU A 150 11.54 9.91 6.05
N THR A 151 10.45 10.43 5.48
CA THR A 151 9.33 9.59 5.00
C THR A 151 9.79 8.72 3.82
N PHE A 152 10.54 9.29 2.88
CA PHE A 152 11.09 8.50 1.78
C PHE A 152 12.06 7.44 2.29
N THR A 153 12.93 7.77 3.24
CA THR A 153 13.82 6.80 3.88
C THR A 153 13.05 5.67 4.58
N PHE A 154 11.96 5.99 5.25
CA PHE A 154 11.05 5.02 5.86
C PHE A 154 10.46 4.07 4.82
N LEU A 155 9.87 4.61 3.75
CA LEU A 155 9.25 3.83 2.68
C LEU A 155 10.28 3.00 1.89
N GLU A 156 11.46 3.54 1.61
CA GLU A 156 12.56 2.84 0.95
C GLU A 156 13.05 1.64 1.77
N ASN A 157 13.09 1.77 3.11
CA ASN A 157 13.42 0.66 3.99
C ASN A 157 12.34 -0.43 3.96
N ILE A 158 11.06 -0.04 4.00
CA ILE A 158 9.93 -0.98 3.87
C ILE A 158 10.02 -1.71 2.53
N LEU A 159 10.13 -0.96 1.44
CA LEU A 159 10.21 -1.53 0.09
C LEU A 159 11.44 -2.43 -0.10
N THR A 160 12.54 -2.18 0.61
CA THR A 160 13.71 -3.07 0.60
C THR A 160 13.33 -4.46 1.13
N GLU A 161 12.69 -4.54 2.30
CA GLU A 161 12.27 -5.84 2.86
C GLU A 161 11.18 -6.50 1.98
N VAL A 162 10.25 -5.73 1.43
CA VAL A 162 9.23 -6.25 0.50
C VAL A 162 9.87 -6.84 -0.76
N ILE A 163 10.82 -6.15 -1.38
CA ILE A 163 11.53 -6.63 -2.58
C ILE A 163 12.31 -7.92 -2.30
N GLU A 164 12.87 -8.08 -1.11
CA GLU A 164 13.55 -9.31 -0.70
C GLU A 164 12.60 -10.50 -0.54
N LEU A 165 11.35 -10.24 -0.12
CA LEU A 165 10.34 -11.26 0.10
C LEU A 165 9.63 -11.69 -1.19
N PHE A 166 9.44 -10.76 -2.13
CA PHE A 166 8.67 -11.01 -3.36
C PHE A 166 9.55 -10.95 -4.60
N PRO A 167 9.66 -12.05 -5.37
CA PRO A 167 10.50 -12.12 -6.57
C PRO A 167 9.86 -11.47 -7.81
N SER A 168 8.67 -10.88 -7.70
CA SER A 168 7.94 -10.28 -8.82
C SER A 168 8.70 -9.11 -9.44
N GLU A 169 8.59 -8.95 -10.75
CA GLU A 169 9.14 -7.79 -11.48
C GLU A 169 8.52 -6.48 -11.00
N TYR A 170 7.25 -6.53 -10.61
CA TYR A 170 6.46 -5.37 -10.19
C TYR A 170 6.18 -5.36 -8.70
N ILE A 171 6.25 -4.16 -8.12
CA ILE A 171 5.75 -3.82 -6.79
C ILE A 171 4.62 -2.81 -7.00
N HIS A 172 3.43 -3.12 -6.51
CA HIS A 172 2.31 -2.19 -6.56
C HIS A 172 2.40 -1.21 -5.40
N ILE A 173 2.29 0.07 -5.69
CA ILE A 173 2.48 1.14 -4.69
C ILE A 173 1.16 1.88 -4.38
N GLY A 174 0.02 1.41 -4.88
CA GLY A 174 -1.25 2.11 -4.75
C GLY A 174 -1.28 3.38 -5.58
N GLY A 175 -1.27 4.51 -4.91
CA GLY A 175 -1.22 5.85 -5.52
C GLY A 175 -2.58 6.48 -5.78
N ASP A 176 -3.65 5.75 -5.45
CA ASP A 176 -5.03 6.18 -5.59
C ASP A 176 -5.49 7.09 -4.44
N GLU A 177 -6.58 7.78 -4.72
CA GLU A 177 -7.40 8.50 -3.76
C GLU A 177 -6.62 9.32 -2.71
N SER A 178 -5.47 9.89 -3.08
CA SER A 178 -4.64 10.68 -2.16
C SER A 178 -5.15 12.11 -2.03
N PRO A 179 -5.82 12.49 -0.92
CA PRO A 179 -6.31 13.84 -0.71
C PRO A 179 -5.17 14.85 -0.55
N LYS A 180 -5.38 16.04 -1.10
CA LYS A 180 -4.38 17.12 -1.06
C LYS A 180 -4.57 18.08 0.12
N VAL A 181 -5.62 17.91 0.92
CA VAL A 181 -6.01 18.85 1.97
C VAL A 181 -4.90 19.05 3.01
N ARG A 182 -4.27 17.95 3.46
CA ARG A 182 -3.15 18.05 4.42
C ARG A 182 -1.92 18.68 3.80
N TRP A 183 -1.60 18.36 2.56
CA TRP A 183 -0.44 18.94 1.87
C TRP A 183 -0.58 20.43 1.63
N LYS A 184 -1.79 20.94 1.35
CA LYS A 184 -2.06 22.37 1.15
C LYS A 184 -1.73 23.21 2.37
N SER A 185 -1.97 22.70 3.56
CA SER A 185 -1.72 23.40 4.82
C SER A 185 -0.37 23.04 5.48
N CYS A 186 0.33 22.04 5.00
CA CYS A 186 1.56 21.56 5.61
C CYS A 186 2.79 22.41 5.19
N PRO A 187 3.51 23.05 6.13
CA PRO A 187 4.70 23.84 5.79
C PRO A 187 5.80 23.05 5.08
N HIS A 188 5.98 21.77 5.43
CA HIS A 188 6.96 20.88 4.77
C HIS A 188 6.60 20.61 3.31
N CYS A 189 5.32 20.34 3.03
CA CYS A 189 4.83 20.14 1.66
C CYS A 189 4.97 21.39 0.82
N GLN A 190 4.55 22.55 1.36
CA GLN A 190 4.66 23.83 0.67
C GLN A 190 6.12 24.25 0.44
N LYS A 191 7.02 23.92 1.38
CA LYS A 191 8.46 24.10 1.19
C LYS A 191 8.98 23.21 0.06
N ARG A 192 8.62 21.92 0.04
CA ARG A 192 9.03 20.97 -1.01
C ARG A 192 8.56 21.42 -2.39
N ILE A 193 7.30 21.87 -2.52
CA ILE A 193 6.76 22.42 -3.76
C ILE A 193 7.65 23.55 -4.30
N LYS A 194 8.07 24.47 -3.43
CA LYS A 194 8.94 25.59 -3.83
C LYS A 194 10.36 25.15 -4.19
N GLU A 195 10.96 24.26 -3.41
CA GLU A 195 12.34 23.78 -3.62
C GLU A 195 12.47 22.96 -4.90
N GLU A 196 11.48 22.15 -5.22
CA GLU A 196 11.45 21.30 -6.41
C GLU A 196 10.81 22.00 -7.63
N HIS A 197 10.45 23.30 -7.48
CA HIS A 197 9.81 24.09 -8.53
C HIS A 197 8.51 23.48 -9.08
N LEU A 198 7.75 22.82 -8.20
CA LEU A 198 6.47 22.19 -8.54
C LEU A 198 5.37 23.25 -8.57
N LYS A 199 4.35 23.01 -9.38
CA LYS A 199 3.24 23.92 -9.57
C LYS A 199 2.22 23.89 -8.44
N ASP A 200 1.91 22.68 -7.97
CA ASP A 200 0.86 22.43 -6.98
C ASP A 200 1.02 21.07 -6.30
N GLU A 201 0.04 20.67 -5.49
CA GLU A 201 0.01 19.39 -4.79
C GLU A 201 -0.20 18.18 -5.72
N HIS A 202 -0.70 18.35 -6.94
CA HIS A 202 -0.78 17.28 -7.91
C HIS A 202 0.62 16.95 -8.46
N GLU A 203 1.41 17.99 -8.78
CA GLU A 203 2.81 17.78 -9.14
C GLU A 203 3.63 17.25 -7.95
N LEU A 204 3.27 17.60 -6.71
CA LEU A 204 3.88 17.01 -5.51
C LEU A 204 3.59 15.50 -5.41
N GLN A 205 2.40 15.05 -5.79
CA GLN A 205 2.11 13.62 -5.87
C GLN A 205 2.97 12.95 -6.95
N SER A 206 3.07 13.54 -8.13
CA SER A 206 3.95 13.04 -9.19
C SER A 206 5.41 12.95 -8.72
N TYR A 207 5.92 13.99 -8.06
CA TYR A 207 7.25 13.97 -7.44
C TYR A 207 7.42 12.80 -6.45
N PHE A 208 6.42 12.58 -5.59
CA PHE A 208 6.43 11.45 -4.64
C PHE A 208 6.55 10.11 -5.37
N ILE A 209 5.70 9.88 -6.36
CA ILE A 209 5.68 8.64 -7.16
C ILE A 209 7.01 8.45 -7.89
N GLN A 210 7.54 9.49 -8.53
CA GLN A 210 8.83 9.42 -9.24
C GLN A 210 10.01 9.12 -8.32
N ARG A 211 10.03 9.63 -7.08
CA ARG A 211 11.07 9.28 -6.10
C ARG A 211 11.01 7.80 -5.73
N ILE A 212 9.82 7.28 -5.49
CA ILE A 212 9.61 5.86 -5.19
C ILE A 212 9.97 4.99 -6.41
N GLU A 213 9.54 5.38 -7.61
CA GLU A 213 9.92 4.70 -8.85
C GLU A 213 11.44 4.60 -9.00
N LYS A 214 12.14 5.72 -8.84
CA LYS A 214 13.61 5.77 -8.94
C LYS A 214 14.28 4.80 -7.97
N PHE A 215 13.78 4.74 -6.74
CA PHE A 215 14.27 3.81 -5.73
C PHE A 215 14.03 2.35 -6.14
N VAL A 216 12.79 2.00 -6.50
CA VAL A 216 12.41 0.63 -6.90
C VAL A 216 13.18 0.19 -8.14
N ASN A 217 13.33 1.08 -9.14
CA ASN A 217 14.13 0.81 -10.34
C ASN A 217 15.61 0.58 -10.00
N SER A 218 16.18 1.28 -9.01
CA SER A 218 17.56 1.05 -8.56
C SER A 218 17.77 -0.34 -7.95
N LYS A 219 16.70 -1.00 -7.52
CA LYS A 219 16.67 -2.38 -7.03
C LYS A 219 16.38 -3.41 -8.14
N GLY A 220 16.30 -2.99 -9.39
CA GLY A 220 16.02 -3.86 -10.55
C GLY A 220 14.55 -4.29 -10.62
N ARG A 221 13.64 -3.55 -10.01
CA ARG A 221 12.20 -3.77 -10.04
C ARG A 221 11.49 -2.59 -10.71
N LYS A 222 10.20 -2.75 -11.00
CA LYS A 222 9.33 -1.71 -11.54
C LYS A 222 8.16 -1.46 -10.60
N ILE A 223 7.63 -0.25 -10.63
CA ILE A 223 6.38 0.03 -9.94
C ILE A 223 5.18 -0.19 -10.86
N ILE A 224 4.06 -0.52 -10.23
CA ILE A 224 2.73 -0.42 -10.82
C ILE A 224 1.88 0.38 -9.83
N GLY A 225 0.97 1.20 -10.30
CA GLY A 225 0.04 1.93 -9.45
C GLY A 225 -1.32 2.07 -10.11
N TRP A 226 -2.31 2.49 -9.34
CA TRP A 226 -3.61 2.85 -9.86
C TRP A 226 -3.50 4.06 -10.79
N ASP A 227 -4.49 4.27 -11.65
CA ASP A 227 -4.38 5.28 -12.71
C ASP A 227 -4.25 6.73 -12.21
N GLU A 228 -4.48 6.99 -10.92
CA GLU A 228 -4.20 8.30 -10.29
C GLU A 228 -2.72 8.66 -10.23
N ILE A 229 -1.79 7.70 -10.39
CA ILE A 229 -0.36 8.02 -10.49
C ILE A 229 -0.01 8.84 -11.75
N LEU A 230 -0.94 8.95 -12.70
CA LEU A 230 -0.78 9.81 -13.88
C LEU A 230 -1.06 11.29 -13.56
N GLU A 231 -1.68 11.60 -12.43
CA GLU A 231 -2.03 12.96 -12.04
C GLU A 231 -0.78 13.78 -11.71
N GLY A 232 -0.69 15.00 -12.28
CA GLY A 232 0.43 15.91 -12.03
C GLY A 232 1.73 15.58 -12.78
N GLY A 233 1.81 14.45 -13.50
CA GLY A 233 2.97 14.06 -14.30
C GLY A 233 3.20 12.55 -14.32
N LEU A 234 4.05 12.09 -15.23
CA LEU A 234 4.28 10.67 -15.45
C LEU A 234 5.53 10.19 -14.71
N ALA A 235 5.45 9.00 -14.12
CA ALA A 235 6.60 8.17 -13.76
C ALA A 235 6.96 7.31 -15.00
N PRO A 236 8.10 7.54 -15.67
CA PRO A 236 8.31 7.09 -17.05
C PRO A 236 8.38 5.57 -17.25
N ASN A 237 8.71 4.81 -16.21
CA ASN A 237 8.80 3.35 -16.27
C ASN A 237 7.71 2.64 -15.46
N ALA A 238 6.77 3.38 -14.91
CA ALA A 238 5.66 2.82 -14.14
C ALA A 238 4.63 2.14 -15.04
N ALA A 239 4.15 0.99 -14.63
CA ALA A 239 2.94 0.41 -15.18
C ALA A 239 1.70 1.03 -14.49
N VAL A 240 0.59 1.07 -15.20
CA VAL A 240 -0.66 1.66 -14.71
C VAL A 240 -1.75 0.60 -14.70
N MET A 241 -2.43 0.47 -13.59
CA MET A 241 -3.62 -0.34 -13.44
C MET A 241 -4.85 0.58 -13.42
N SER A 242 -5.63 0.55 -14.51
CA SER A 242 -6.83 1.38 -14.65
C SER A 242 -8.01 0.71 -13.93
N TRP A 243 -8.74 1.49 -13.14
CA TRP A 243 -9.96 1.05 -12.44
C TRP A 243 -11.13 2.02 -12.61
N ARG A 244 -10.84 3.26 -12.98
CA ARG A 244 -11.87 4.30 -13.13
C ARG A 244 -12.57 4.31 -14.50
N GLY A 245 -12.27 3.45 -15.42
CA GLY A 245 -12.97 3.28 -16.68
C GLY A 245 -12.55 4.24 -17.79
#